data_08df9cc95855b2e1e743fc40134ab98b
#
_entry.id   08df9cc95855b2e1e743fc40134ab98b
#
_cell.length_a   1.000
_cell.length_b   1.000
_cell.length_c   1.000
_cell.angle_alpha   90.00
_cell.angle_beta   90.00
_cell.angle_gamma   90.00
#
_symmetry.space_group_name_H-M   'P 1'
#
loop_
_entity.id
_entity.type
_entity.pdbx_description
1 polymer ?
#
loop_
_entity_poly.entity_id
_entity_poly.type
_entity_poly.pdbx_seq_one_letter_code
_entity_poly.pdbx_strand_id
1 'polypeptide(L)'
;MIKLIILAVDGVMTDGKKYYDRDGKVVLKKFCDKDWTAIKRFRALGIPVLFITGDPYNEMILSNRNLPTVVNRGEGFHRDKVNFLPDVLKEYDVSSDEVAYLGDDLFDYRIMQEVGHPYCVDDSPRSLQQISYPLPCSGGENAIMYFFEELEDRELIPVVPSDVVMSKIYELDLKEKF
;
A
#
# COMPACT_ATOMS: atom_id res chain seq x y z
N MET A 1 2.38 0.02 18.22
CA MET A 1 2.06 -1.12 17.30
C MET A 1 1.16 -0.59 16.19
N ILE A 2 1.49 -0.90 14.96
CA ILE A 2 0.70 -0.53 13.79
C ILE A 2 -0.58 -1.35 13.75
N LYS A 3 -1.70 -0.68 13.44
CA LYS A 3 -3.04 -1.27 13.34
C LYS A 3 -3.66 -1.09 11.95
N LEU A 4 -3.09 -0.24 11.11
CA LEU A 4 -3.56 0.00 9.75
C LEU A 4 -2.37 0.24 8.82
N ILE A 5 -2.40 -0.43 7.68
CA ILE A 5 -1.49 -0.20 6.55
C ILE A 5 -2.22 0.58 5.46
N ILE A 6 -1.62 1.66 4.99
CA ILE A 6 -2.11 2.40 3.81
C ILE A 6 -1.03 2.36 2.73
N LEU A 7 -1.42 1.99 1.51
CA LEU A 7 -0.51 1.80 0.39
C LEU A 7 -0.91 2.66 -0.81
N ALA A 8 0.06 3.31 -1.44
CA ALA A 8 -0.06 3.74 -2.83
C ALA A 8 0.03 2.51 -3.76
N VAL A 9 -0.34 2.65 -5.02
CA VAL A 9 -0.33 1.54 -5.99
C VAL A 9 0.74 1.74 -7.05
N ASP A 10 0.58 2.78 -7.89
CA ASP A 10 1.58 3.09 -8.91
C ASP A 10 2.86 3.57 -8.23
N GLY A 11 4.01 3.06 -8.67
CA GLY A 11 5.29 3.36 -8.05
C GLY A 11 5.58 2.63 -6.72
N VAL A 12 4.64 1.85 -6.19
CA VAL A 12 4.80 0.97 -5.02
C VAL A 12 4.61 -0.47 -5.43
N MET A 13 3.37 -0.89 -5.76
CA MET A 13 3.07 -2.23 -6.28
C MET A 13 3.51 -2.42 -7.72
N THR A 14 3.54 -1.34 -8.48
CA THR A 14 4.06 -1.29 -9.85
C THR A 14 5.34 -0.46 -9.90
N ASP A 15 6.07 -0.57 -11.00
CA ASP A 15 7.25 0.25 -11.27
C ASP A 15 6.90 1.69 -11.73
N GLY A 16 5.64 2.11 -11.57
CA GLY A 16 5.14 3.41 -11.99
C GLY A 16 4.99 3.58 -13.50
N LYS A 17 5.38 2.58 -14.31
CA LYS A 17 5.31 2.65 -15.77
C LYS A 17 3.97 2.14 -16.30
N LYS A 18 3.53 2.74 -17.38
CA LYS A 18 2.29 2.39 -18.07
C LYS A 18 2.56 2.13 -19.53
N TYR A 19 1.94 1.09 -20.06
CA TYR A 19 1.93 0.79 -21.49
C TYR A 19 0.61 1.27 -22.08
N TYR A 20 0.70 2.04 -23.16
CA TYR A 20 -0.46 2.65 -23.81
C TYR A 20 -0.71 2.02 -25.18
N ASP A 21 -1.98 1.89 -25.56
CA ASP A 21 -2.37 1.60 -26.94
C ASP A 21 -2.29 2.86 -27.82
N ARG A 22 -2.71 2.70 -29.10
CA ARG A 22 -2.69 3.80 -30.08
C ARG A 22 -3.69 4.92 -29.75
N ASP A 23 -4.72 4.60 -28.94
CA ASP A 23 -5.75 5.53 -28.51
C ASP A 23 -5.41 6.21 -27.19
N GLY A 24 -4.21 5.95 -26.65
CA GLY A 24 -3.72 6.52 -25.40
C GLY A 24 -4.32 5.89 -24.14
N LYS A 25 -4.90 4.70 -24.26
CA LYS A 25 -5.43 3.96 -23.11
C LYS A 25 -4.36 3.07 -22.49
N VAL A 26 -4.32 3.00 -21.16
CA VAL A 26 -3.45 2.07 -20.46
C VAL A 26 -3.90 0.64 -20.70
N VAL A 27 -3.00 -0.19 -21.24
CA VAL A 27 -3.26 -1.60 -21.56
C VAL A 27 -2.57 -2.57 -20.61
N LEU A 28 -1.44 -2.17 -20.01
CA LEU A 28 -0.68 -3.02 -19.11
C LEU A 28 -0.05 -2.20 -17.98
N LYS A 29 -0.02 -2.81 -16.79
CA LYS A 29 0.84 -2.48 -15.66
C LYS A 29 1.45 -3.76 -15.13
N LYS A 30 2.67 -3.68 -14.60
CA LYS A 30 3.40 -4.81 -14.05
C LYS A 30 3.25 -4.82 -12.53
N PHE A 31 2.79 -5.93 -11.98
CA PHE A 31 2.69 -6.19 -10.53
C PHE A 31 3.62 -7.32 -10.13
N CYS A 32 4.06 -7.33 -8.89
CA CYS A 32 4.89 -8.38 -8.33
C CYS A 32 4.06 -9.32 -7.44
N ASP A 33 4.15 -10.64 -7.68
CA ASP A 33 3.41 -11.64 -6.88
C ASP A 33 3.81 -11.66 -5.41
N LYS A 34 5.06 -11.32 -5.09
CA LYS A 34 5.50 -11.26 -3.69
C LYS A 34 4.79 -10.15 -2.90
N ASP A 35 4.39 -9.07 -3.55
CA ASP A 35 3.62 -8.01 -2.90
C ASP A 35 2.21 -8.47 -2.52
N TRP A 36 1.57 -9.30 -3.37
CA TRP A 36 0.31 -9.95 -3.02
C TRP A 36 0.46 -10.86 -1.81
N THR A 37 1.57 -11.61 -1.73
CA THR A 37 1.87 -12.44 -0.56
C THR A 37 2.07 -11.58 0.70
N ALA A 38 2.75 -10.45 0.61
CA ALA A 38 2.93 -9.53 1.73
C ALA A 38 1.60 -8.96 2.24
N ILE A 39 0.68 -8.60 1.33
CA ILE A 39 -0.66 -8.15 1.70
C ILE A 39 -1.40 -9.25 2.47
N LYS A 40 -1.30 -10.51 2.03
CA LYS A 40 -1.87 -11.66 2.76
C LYS A 40 -1.25 -11.84 4.14
N ARG A 41 0.06 -11.60 4.29
CA ARG A 41 0.75 -11.65 5.59
C ARG A 41 0.17 -10.61 6.55
N PHE A 42 -0.01 -9.35 6.14
CA PHE A 42 -0.67 -8.34 6.97
C PHE A 42 -2.07 -8.79 7.41
N ARG A 43 -2.88 -9.30 6.48
CA ARG A 43 -4.23 -9.79 6.78
C ARG A 43 -4.23 -10.99 7.72
N ALA A 44 -3.27 -11.89 7.58
CA ALA A 44 -3.09 -13.04 8.47
C ALA A 44 -2.74 -12.61 9.91
N LEU A 45 -2.08 -11.46 10.08
CA LEU A 45 -1.83 -10.83 11.38
C LEU A 45 -3.04 -10.03 11.91
N GLY A 46 -4.14 -9.96 11.15
CA GLY A 46 -5.31 -9.15 11.50
C GLY A 46 -5.10 -7.65 11.28
N ILE A 47 -4.08 -7.25 10.51
CA ILE A 47 -3.81 -5.85 10.19
C ILE A 47 -4.48 -5.51 8.85
N PRO A 48 -5.48 -4.62 8.82
CA PRO A 48 -6.13 -4.20 7.60
C PRO A 48 -5.18 -3.43 6.68
N VAL A 49 -5.40 -3.60 5.37
CA VAL A 49 -4.66 -2.91 4.32
C VAL A 49 -5.64 -2.11 3.47
N LEU A 50 -5.43 -0.81 3.37
CA LEU A 50 -6.18 0.13 2.55
C LEU A 50 -5.30 0.65 1.43
N PHE A 51 -5.86 0.77 0.23
CA PHE A 51 -5.18 1.40 -0.90
C PHE A 51 -5.72 2.80 -1.19
N ILE A 52 -4.84 3.75 -1.50
CA ILE A 52 -5.22 5.08 -2.00
C ILE A 52 -4.51 5.30 -3.33
N THR A 53 -5.26 5.40 -4.42
CA THR A 53 -4.72 5.54 -5.77
C THR A 53 -5.39 6.67 -6.53
N GLY A 54 -4.62 7.34 -7.39
CA GLY A 54 -5.15 8.32 -8.34
C GLY A 54 -5.61 7.70 -9.68
N ASP A 55 -5.46 6.41 -9.86
CA ASP A 55 -5.77 5.76 -11.14
C ASP A 55 -6.93 4.77 -10.98
N PRO A 56 -8.12 5.04 -11.59
CA PRO A 56 -9.26 4.13 -11.55
C PRO A 56 -8.99 2.72 -12.12
N TYR A 57 -7.98 2.56 -12.97
CA TYR A 57 -7.55 1.25 -13.46
C TYR A 57 -7.13 0.33 -12.31
N ASN A 58 -6.48 0.88 -11.29
CA ASN A 58 -6.03 0.11 -10.13
C ASN A 58 -7.21 -0.38 -9.27
N GLU A 59 -8.28 0.41 -9.16
CA GLU A 59 -9.48 0.04 -8.41
C GLU A 59 -10.07 -1.29 -8.91
N MET A 60 -10.14 -1.50 -10.22
CA MET A 60 -10.64 -2.73 -10.81
C MET A 60 -9.80 -3.96 -10.39
N ILE A 61 -8.47 -3.82 -10.38
CA ILE A 61 -7.57 -4.92 -10.01
C ILE A 61 -7.69 -5.23 -8.51
N LEU A 62 -7.78 -4.21 -7.66
CA LEU A 62 -7.85 -4.35 -6.22
C LEU A 62 -9.22 -4.87 -5.77
N SER A 63 -10.31 -4.37 -6.36
CA SER A 63 -11.68 -4.81 -6.05
C SER A 63 -11.92 -6.27 -6.42
N ASN A 64 -11.33 -6.76 -7.52
CA ASN A 64 -11.38 -8.18 -7.88
C ASN A 64 -10.73 -9.09 -6.81
N ARG A 65 -9.93 -8.52 -5.92
CA ARG A 65 -9.27 -9.19 -4.79
C ARG A 65 -9.89 -8.85 -3.43
N ASN A 66 -11.05 -8.18 -3.42
CA ASN A 66 -11.71 -7.70 -2.20
C ASN A 66 -10.81 -6.82 -1.32
N LEU A 67 -9.95 -5.99 -1.94
CA LEU A 67 -9.07 -5.07 -1.24
C LEU A 67 -9.69 -3.67 -1.18
N PRO A 68 -9.86 -3.09 0.02
CA PRO A 68 -10.39 -1.74 0.20
C PRO A 68 -9.56 -0.71 -0.56
N THR A 69 -10.20 0.12 -1.36
CA THR A 69 -9.52 1.09 -2.22
C THR A 69 -10.26 2.42 -2.25
N VAL A 70 -9.51 3.50 -2.08
CA VAL A 70 -9.97 4.88 -2.29
C VAL A 70 -9.35 5.41 -3.57
N VAL A 71 -10.18 5.85 -4.51
CA VAL A 71 -9.73 6.56 -5.71
C VAL A 71 -9.85 8.05 -5.47
N ASN A 72 -8.72 8.76 -5.41
CA ASN A 72 -8.67 10.16 -5.01
C ASN A 72 -8.76 11.16 -6.17
N ARG A 73 -8.80 10.69 -7.41
CA ARG A 73 -9.02 11.52 -8.59
C ARG A 73 -9.72 10.77 -9.71
N GLY A 74 -10.40 11.53 -10.56
CA GLY A 74 -11.11 11.03 -11.73
C GLY A 74 -11.51 12.19 -12.63
N GLU A 75 -12.42 11.94 -13.57
CA GLU A 75 -12.92 13.00 -14.45
C GLU A 75 -13.62 14.09 -13.62
N GLY A 76 -13.09 15.32 -13.71
CA GLY A 76 -13.67 16.47 -13.03
C GLY A 76 -13.41 16.61 -11.53
N PHE A 77 -12.63 15.70 -10.92
CA PHE A 77 -12.27 15.83 -9.50
C PHE A 77 -10.84 15.41 -9.21
N HIS A 78 -10.24 16.09 -8.24
CA HIS A 78 -9.00 15.67 -7.56
C HIS A 78 -9.10 16.06 -6.09
N ARG A 79 -9.00 15.08 -5.20
CA ARG A 79 -8.94 15.29 -3.75
C ARG A 79 -7.58 14.81 -3.25
N ASP A 80 -6.88 15.69 -2.51
CA ASP A 80 -5.59 15.32 -1.91
C ASP A 80 -5.76 14.11 -0.97
N LYS A 81 -4.81 13.18 -1.01
CA LYS A 81 -4.86 11.94 -0.22
C LYS A 81 -5.00 12.21 1.27
N VAL A 82 -4.36 13.25 1.80
CA VAL A 82 -4.46 13.63 3.22
C VAL A 82 -5.90 13.93 3.65
N ASN A 83 -6.75 14.41 2.75
CA ASN A 83 -8.13 14.76 3.07
C ASN A 83 -9.04 13.53 3.34
N PHE A 84 -8.57 12.32 3.04
CA PHE A 84 -9.27 11.08 3.39
C PHE A 84 -8.87 10.56 4.78
N LEU A 85 -7.71 10.99 5.29
CA LEU A 85 -7.14 10.43 6.52
C LEU A 85 -8.10 10.53 7.73
N PRO A 86 -8.78 11.64 8.01
CA PRO A 86 -9.70 11.72 9.16
C PRO A 86 -10.83 10.71 9.10
N ASP A 87 -11.42 10.50 7.92
CA ASP A 87 -12.49 9.53 7.72
C ASP A 87 -11.97 8.08 7.86
N VAL A 88 -10.78 7.81 7.32
CA VAL A 88 -10.10 6.53 7.42
C VAL A 88 -9.76 6.19 8.88
N LEU A 89 -9.17 7.12 9.63
CA LEU A 89 -8.85 6.90 11.06
C LEU A 89 -10.10 6.56 11.86
N LYS A 90 -11.21 7.23 11.57
CA LYS A 90 -12.50 6.96 12.22
C LYS A 90 -13.09 5.61 11.83
N GLU A 91 -13.03 5.25 10.54
CA GLU A 91 -13.57 3.99 10.02
C GLU A 91 -12.85 2.77 10.60
N TYR A 92 -11.53 2.85 10.72
CA TYR A 92 -10.70 1.76 11.24
C TYR A 92 -10.48 1.82 12.76
N ASP A 93 -11.02 2.83 13.44
CA ASP A 93 -10.86 3.07 14.89
C ASP A 93 -9.38 3.07 15.33
N VAL A 94 -8.55 3.84 14.62
CA VAL A 94 -7.12 3.98 14.87
C VAL A 94 -6.69 5.45 14.97
N SER A 95 -5.60 5.70 15.69
CA SER A 95 -4.93 7.01 15.67
C SER A 95 -3.90 7.08 14.54
N SER A 96 -3.50 8.29 14.15
CA SER A 96 -2.47 8.48 13.12
C SER A 96 -1.14 7.79 13.47
N ASP A 97 -0.78 7.73 14.76
CA ASP A 97 0.42 7.05 15.25
C ASP A 97 0.38 5.51 15.07
N GLU A 98 -0.78 4.94 14.81
CA GLU A 98 -0.99 3.52 14.58
C GLU A 98 -1.06 3.17 13.08
N VAL A 99 -0.83 4.15 12.21
CA VAL A 99 -0.87 4.00 10.75
C VAL A 99 0.53 3.97 10.17
N ALA A 100 0.83 2.96 9.35
CA ALA A 100 1.98 2.97 8.46
C ALA A 100 1.54 3.21 7.01
N TYR A 101 2.23 4.10 6.34
CA TYR A 101 1.98 4.50 4.95
C TYR A 101 3.19 4.19 4.09
N LEU A 102 2.99 3.55 2.95
CA LEU A 102 4.01 3.38 1.91
C LEU A 102 3.60 4.11 0.64
N GLY A 103 4.40 5.07 0.22
CA GLY A 103 4.18 5.88 -0.99
C GLY A 103 5.42 6.00 -1.84
N ASP A 104 5.30 6.71 -2.98
CA ASP A 104 6.38 6.83 -3.96
C ASP A 104 6.55 8.24 -4.53
N ASP A 105 5.50 9.09 -4.55
CA ASP A 105 5.50 10.34 -5.29
C ASP A 105 5.01 11.53 -4.46
N LEU A 106 5.18 12.73 -4.99
CA LEU A 106 4.82 14.00 -4.35
C LEU A 106 3.35 14.09 -3.93
N PHE A 107 2.46 13.33 -4.57
CA PHE A 107 1.06 13.20 -4.16
C PHE A 107 0.86 12.49 -2.81
N ASP A 108 1.90 11.83 -2.29
CA ASP A 108 1.91 11.19 -0.99
C ASP A 108 2.46 12.09 0.12
N TYR A 109 3.13 13.19 -0.25
CA TYR A 109 3.88 14.03 0.67
C TYR A 109 3.06 14.48 1.88
N ARG A 110 1.84 15.00 1.66
CA ARG A 110 1.03 15.57 2.74
C ARG A 110 0.46 14.51 3.69
N ILE A 111 -0.03 13.39 3.16
CA ILE A 111 -0.54 12.31 4.02
C ILE A 111 0.59 11.66 4.83
N MET A 112 1.79 11.56 4.25
CA MET A 112 2.96 11.01 4.94
C MET A 112 3.44 11.89 6.11
N GLN A 113 3.15 13.19 6.11
CA GLN A 113 3.45 14.09 7.24
C GLN A 113 2.49 13.89 8.42
N GLU A 114 1.31 13.32 8.20
CA GLU A 114 0.25 13.18 9.20
C GLU A 114 0.18 11.78 9.83
N VAL A 115 0.80 10.76 9.21
CA VAL A 115 0.84 9.41 9.76
C VAL A 115 2.08 9.17 10.62
N GLY A 116 1.97 8.26 11.59
CA GLY A 116 3.07 7.98 12.52
C GLY A 116 4.26 7.24 11.90
N HIS A 117 4.02 6.45 10.84
CA HIS A 117 5.05 5.60 10.23
C HIS A 117 5.09 5.76 8.71
N PRO A 118 5.63 6.88 8.18
CA PRO A 118 5.77 7.09 6.75
C PRO A 118 6.98 6.35 6.17
N TYR A 119 6.77 5.63 5.07
CA TYR A 119 7.80 4.92 4.31
C TYR A 119 7.71 5.27 2.83
N CYS A 120 8.83 5.23 2.13
CA CYS A 120 8.87 5.36 0.67
C CYS A 120 9.81 4.35 0.04
N VAL A 121 9.68 4.14 -1.27
CA VAL A 121 10.64 3.36 -2.07
C VAL A 121 11.90 4.18 -2.37
N ASP A 122 13.01 3.53 -2.71
CA ASP A 122 14.31 4.20 -2.88
C ASP A 122 14.38 5.14 -4.10
N ASP A 123 13.55 4.90 -5.10
CA ASP A 123 13.44 5.75 -6.30
C ASP A 123 12.43 6.90 -6.15
N SER A 124 11.88 7.11 -4.95
CA SER A 124 11.02 8.25 -4.62
C SER A 124 11.77 9.59 -4.71
N PRO A 125 11.05 10.71 -4.97
CA PRO A 125 11.62 12.06 -4.90
C PRO A 125 12.33 12.32 -3.57
N ARG A 126 13.45 13.06 -3.63
CA ARG A 126 14.25 13.39 -2.44
C ARG A 126 13.43 14.01 -1.30
N SER A 127 12.42 14.82 -1.62
CA SER A 127 11.55 15.43 -0.61
C SER A 127 10.75 14.41 0.19
N LEU A 128 10.32 13.29 -0.42
CA LEU A 128 9.69 12.19 0.29
C LEU A 128 10.69 11.46 1.19
N GLN A 129 11.86 11.15 0.66
CA GLN A 129 12.92 10.46 1.41
C GLN A 129 13.36 11.24 2.67
N GLN A 130 13.23 12.58 2.66
CA GLN A 130 13.56 13.43 3.81
C GLN A 130 12.54 13.38 4.94
N ILE A 131 11.29 13.01 4.66
CA ILE A 131 10.19 12.98 5.65
C ILE A 131 9.72 11.56 5.99
N SER A 132 10.34 10.54 5.41
CA SER A 132 9.94 9.14 5.56
C SER A 132 11.15 8.24 5.65
N TYR A 133 10.91 6.95 5.90
CA TYR A 133 11.95 5.93 5.89
C TYR A 133 12.03 5.30 4.48
N PRO A 134 13.13 5.49 3.74
CA PRO A 134 13.31 4.86 2.43
C PRO A 134 13.60 3.36 2.58
N LEU A 135 12.81 2.53 1.90
CA LEU A 135 13.06 1.10 1.78
C LEU A 135 14.20 0.85 0.78
N PRO A 136 14.99 -0.22 0.93
CA PRO A 136 16.11 -0.53 0.03
C PRO A 136 15.66 -1.22 -1.27
N CYS A 137 14.57 -0.76 -1.88
CA CYS A 137 14.01 -1.30 -3.11
C CYS A 137 13.22 -0.25 -3.86
N SER A 138 13.21 -0.37 -5.18
CA SER A 138 12.40 0.47 -6.06
C SER A 138 10.95 -0.03 -6.16
N GLY A 139 10.04 0.83 -6.60
CA GLY A 139 8.65 0.45 -6.82
C GLY A 139 8.49 -0.74 -7.78
N GLY A 140 7.57 -1.66 -7.45
CA GLY A 140 7.33 -2.89 -8.23
C GLY A 140 8.38 -3.99 -8.06
N GLU A 141 9.39 -3.76 -7.23
CA GLU A 141 10.47 -4.73 -6.93
C GLU A 141 10.32 -5.28 -5.51
N ASN A 142 9.17 -5.90 -5.22
CA ASN A 142 8.81 -6.47 -3.92
C ASN A 142 8.66 -5.41 -2.80
N ALA A 143 8.24 -4.19 -3.10
CA ALA A 143 8.26 -3.09 -2.15
C ALA A 143 7.39 -3.36 -0.91
N ILE A 144 6.21 -3.98 -1.07
CA ILE A 144 5.35 -4.30 0.08
C ILE A 144 5.95 -5.43 0.92
N MET A 145 6.66 -6.39 0.30
CA MET A 145 7.35 -7.45 1.04
C MET A 145 8.49 -6.87 1.89
N TYR A 146 9.34 -5.99 1.31
CA TYR A 146 10.37 -5.27 2.07
C TYR A 146 9.76 -4.43 3.19
N PHE A 147 8.67 -3.76 2.91
CA PHE A 147 7.95 -2.97 3.91
C PHE A 147 7.45 -3.82 5.07
N PHE A 148 6.87 -4.98 4.78
CA PHE A 148 6.43 -5.92 5.81
C PHE A 148 7.60 -6.37 6.69
N GLU A 149 8.70 -6.81 6.08
CA GLU A 149 9.90 -7.28 6.79
C GLU A 149 10.54 -6.17 7.63
N GLU A 150 10.62 -4.93 7.12
CA GLU A 150 11.10 -3.78 7.87
C GLU A 150 10.23 -3.47 9.11
N LEU A 151 8.91 -3.61 8.98
CA LEU A 151 8.01 -3.43 10.13
C LEU A 151 8.15 -4.54 11.18
N GLU A 152 8.42 -5.79 10.76
CA GLU A 152 8.76 -6.90 11.67
C GLU A 152 10.10 -6.66 12.36
N ASP A 153 11.15 -6.28 11.63
CA ASP A 153 12.50 -6.05 12.16
C ASP A 153 12.53 -4.90 13.19
N ARG A 154 11.65 -3.92 13.02
CA ARG A 154 11.45 -2.81 13.98
C ARG A 154 10.47 -3.12 15.10
N GLU A 155 9.95 -4.31 15.16
CA GLU A 155 8.94 -4.72 16.15
C GLU A 155 7.68 -3.81 16.15
N LEU A 156 7.34 -3.21 15.00
CA LEU A 156 6.18 -2.35 14.83
C LEU A 156 4.90 -3.15 14.53
N ILE A 157 5.05 -4.38 14.08
CA ILE A 157 3.98 -5.38 13.91
C ILE A 157 4.37 -6.66 14.63
N PRO A 158 3.43 -7.60 14.92
CA PRO A 158 3.76 -8.87 15.55
C PRO A 158 4.71 -9.71 14.70
N VAL A 159 5.80 -10.19 15.30
CA VAL A 159 6.69 -11.19 14.70
C VAL A 159 6.08 -12.58 14.94
N VAL A 160 5.67 -13.25 13.87
CA VAL A 160 5.01 -14.55 13.94
C VAL A 160 5.76 -15.56 13.07
N PRO A 161 6.03 -16.80 13.56
CA PRO A 161 6.70 -17.82 12.76
C PRO A 161 6.03 -18.04 11.40
N SER A 162 6.84 -18.22 10.35
CA SER A 162 6.36 -18.29 8.97
C SER A 162 5.36 -19.41 8.72
N ASP A 163 5.51 -20.56 9.39
CA ASP A 163 4.58 -21.69 9.30
C ASP A 163 3.19 -21.35 9.85
N VAL A 164 3.13 -20.58 10.95
CA VAL A 164 1.88 -20.07 11.53
C VAL A 164 1.20 -19.07 10.60
N VAL A 165 1.97 -18.13 10.04
CA VAL A 165 1.45 -17.16 9.07
C VAL A 165 0.94 -17.86 7.82
N MET A 166 1.69 -18.83 7.29
CA MET A 166 1.28 -19.61 6.11
C MET A 166 -0.01 -20.40 6.34
N SER A 167 -0.17 -21.01 7.52
CA SER A 167 -1.42 -21.70 7.86
C SER A 167 -2.63 -20.76 7.81
N LYS A 168 -2.49 -19.51 8.33
CA LYS A 168 -3.54 -18.51 8.27
C LYS A 168 -3.79 -17.99 6.84
N ILE A 169 -2.74 -17.85 6.03
CA ILE A 169 -2.87 -17.48 4.62
C ILE A 169 -3.69 -18.54 3.87
N TYR A 170 -3.41 -19.83 4.06
CA TYR A 170 -4.19 -20.90 3.45
C TYR A 170 -5.66 -20.87 3.86
N GLU A 171 -5.95 -20.57 5.13
CA GLU A 171 -7.34 -20.40 5.58
C GLU A 171 -8.04 -19.22 4.91
N LEU A 172 -7.34 -18.09 4.70
CA LEU A 172 -7.86 -16.93 3.98
C LEU A 172 -8.12 -17.26 2.51
N ASP A 173 -7.18 -17.91 1.83
CA ASP A 173 -7.31 -18.30 0.42
C ASP A 173 -8.49 -19.25 0.15
N LEU A 174 -8.91 -20.04 1.14
CA LEU A 174 -10.10 -20.88 1.04
C LEU A 174 -11.41 -20.09 1.18
N LYS A 175 -11.38 -18.92 1.82
CA LYS A 175 -12.56 -18.11 2.10
C LYS A 175 -12.72 -16.93 1.15
N GLU A 176 -11.63 -16.47 0.55
CA GLU A 176 -11.57 -15.24 -0.25
C GLU A 176 -11.01 -15.53 -1.65
N LYS A 177 -11.57 -14.82 -2.65
CA LYS A 177 -10.93 -14.75 -3.98
C LYS A 177 -9.77 -13.76 -3.89
N PHE A 178 -8.59 -14.29 -3.79
CA PHE A 178 -7.40 -13.47 -3.70
C PHE A 178 -6.52 -13.61 -4.95
#